data_e4a709c34e10ba5b2e88573405f29b38
#
_entry.id   e4a709c34e10ba5b2e88573405f29b38
#
_cell.length_a   1.000
_cell.length_b   1.000
_cell.length_c   1.000
_cell.angle_alpha   90.00
_cell.angle_beta   90.00
_cell.angle_gamma   90.00
#
_symmetry.space_group_name_H-M   'P 1'
#
loop_
_entity.id
_entity.type
_entity.pdbx_description
1 polymer ?
#
loop_
_entity_poly.entity_id
_entity_poly.type
_entity_poly.pdbx_seq_one_letter_code
_entity_poly.pdbx_strand_id
1 'polypeptide(L)'
;NPLIGPNMEEFGPRFPDMTRPYEPALIALAEKIASSEGIPLHKGVYLASTGPTYETPAEYKYFRGIGADAVGMSTIPEVIVARHSSIPVFGMSVITNEAHDDFAPDYVNDGADVVKAADAAADKMTFIFTKIINSL
;
A
#
# COMPACT_ATOMS: atom_id res chain seq x y z
N ASN A 1 -3.06 -7.18 -13.37
CA ASN A 1 -4.29 -7.52 -12.65
C ASN A 1 -4.43 -9.04 -12.59
N PRO A 2 -4.49 -9.65 -11.39
CA PRO A 2 -4.51 -11.12 -11.21
C PRO A 2 -5.81 -11.78 -11.69
N LEU A 3 -6.86 -11.01 -11.96
CA LEU A 3 -8.14 -11.53 -12.46
C LEU A 3 -8.22 -11.55 -14.00
N ILE A 4 -7.13 -11.24 -14.71
CA ILE A 4 -7.08 -11.40 -16.17
C ILE A 4 -7.07 -12.89 -16.51
N GLY A 5 -8.02 -13.33 -17.34
CA GLY A 5 -8.20 -14.74 -17.70
C GLY A 5 -9.61 -15.24 -17.36
N PRO A 6 -9.83 -16.57 -17.34
CA PRO A 6 -11.10 -17.16 -16.91
C PRO A 6 -11.44 -16.79 -15.47
N ASN A 7 -12.72 -16.51 -15.18
CA ASN A 7 -13.17 -16.27 -13.82
C ASN A 7 -13.30 -17.60 -13.04
N MET A 8 -12.97 -17.58 -11.77
CA MET A 8 -13.23 -18.65 -10.80
C MET A 8 -14.45 -18.23 -9.97
N GLU A 9 -15.63 -18.60 -10.45
CA GLU A 9 -16.93 -18.11 -9.92
C GLU A 9 -17.17 -18.52 -8.47
N GLU A 10 -16.55 -19.61 -8.01
CA GLU A 10 -16.58 -20.05 -6.63
C GLU A 10 -15.94 -19.06 -5.65
N PHE A 11 -15.05 -18.17 -6.12
CA PHE A 11 -14.40 -17.14 -5.31
C PHE A 11 -15.06 -15.78 -5.43
N GLY A 12 -15.70 -15.49 -6.56
CA GLY A 12 -16.34 -14.20 -6.72
C GLY A 12 -16.80 -13.87 -8.15
N PRO A 13 -17.45 -12.72 -8.34
CA PRO A 13 -18.02 -12.31 -9.61
C PRO A 13 -16.95 -11.93 -10.63
N ARG A 14 -17.25 -12.08 -11.92
CA ARG A 14 -16.34 -11.67 -13.01
C ARG A 14 -15.87 -10.22 -12.93
N PHE A 15 -16.71 -9.32 -12.42
CA PHE A 15 -16.45 -7.89 -12.30
C PHE A 15 -16.67 -7.44 -10.85
N PRO A 16 -15.68 -7.62 -9.94
CA PRO A 16 -15.79 -7.18 -8.56
C PRO A 16 -15.81 -5.64 -8.47
N ASP A 17 -16.59 -5.12 -7.53
CA ASP A 17 -16.59 -3.70 -7.21
C ASP A 17 -15.30 -3.31 -6.46
N MET A 18 -14.60 -2.30 -6.99
CA MET A 18 -13.38 -1.73 -6.41
C MET A 18 -13.58 -0.28 -5.96
N THR A 19 -14.81 0.18 -5.79
CA THR A 19 -15.12 1.55 -5.30
C THR A 19 -14.58 1.77 -3.89
N ARG A 20 -14.59 0.72 -3.05
CA ARG A 20 -14.06 0.74 -1.69
C ARG A 20 -13.15 -0.48 -1.47
N PRO A 21 -11.91 -0.44 -1.97
CA PRO A 21 -11.01 -1.60 -1.89
C PRO A 21 -10.55 -1.89 -0.47
N TYR A 22 -10.49 -0.88 0.40
CA TYR A 22 -10.13 -1.02 1.81
C TYR A 22 -11.32 -0.76 2.71
N GLU A 23 -11.36 -1.44 3.87
CA GLU A 23 -12.44 -1.32 4.85
C GLU A 23 -12.30 -0.04 5.68
N PRO A 24 -13.24 0.94 5.57
CA PRO A 24 -13.12 2.22 6.27
C PRO A 24 -13.09 2.08 7.80
N ALA A 25 -13.79 1.08 8.35
CA ALA A 25 -13.80 0.83 9.79
C ALA A 25 -12.42 0.41 10.32
N LEU A 26 -11.67 -0.39 9.54
CA LEU A 26 -10.32 -0.81 9.90
C LEU A 26 -9.33 0.35 9.78
N ILE A 27 -9.49 1.22 8.79
CA ILE A 27 -8.68 2.44 8.67
C ILE A 27 -8.91 3.35 9.89
N ALA A 28 -10.16 3.61 10.26
CA ALA A 28 -10.49 4.43 11.42
C ALA A 28 -9.97 3.83 12.74
N LEU A 29 -10.02 2.51 12.87
CA LEU A 29 -9.46 1.80 14.03
C LEU A 29 -7.94 1.97 14.10
N ALA A 30 -7.23 1.82 12.98
CA ALA A 30 -5.79 2.02 12.90
C ALA A 30 -5.38 3.45 13.28
N GLU A 31 -6.10 4.46 12.77
CA GLU A 31 -5.87 5.87 13.11
C GLU A 31 -6.06 6.12 14.61
N LYS A 32 -7.11 5.57 15.21
CA LYS A 32 -7.38 5.69 16.64
C LYS A 32 -6.26 5.07 17.48
N ILE A 33 -5.82 3.84 17.12
CA ILE A 33 -4.74 3.13 17.81
C ILE A 33 -3.44 3.94 17.71
N ALA A 34 -3.06 4.35 16.51
CA ALA A 34 -1.84 5.11 16.29
C ALA A 34 -1.83 6.44 17.04
N SER A 35 -2.95 7.16 17.02
CA SER A 35 -3.10 8.44 17.74
C SER A 35 -2.96 8.28 19.25
N SER A 36 -3.49 7.21 19.85
CA SER A 36 -3.36 6.97 21.30
C SER A 36 -1.94 6.72 21.76
N GLU A 37 -1.07 6.27 20.85
CA GLU A 37 0.33 5.95 21.13
C GLU A 37 1.31 7.00 20.53
N GLY A 38 0.78 8.08 19.97
CA GLY A 38 1.61 9.11 19.33
C GLY A 38 2.37 8.62 18.08
N ILE A 39 1.88 7.56 17.41
CA ILE A 39 2.47 7.04 16.20
C ILE A 39 1.90 7.81 15.01
N PRO A 40 2.73 8.51 14.21
CA PRO A 40 2.24 9.21 13.05
C PRO A 40 1.75 8.22 11.97
N LEU A 41 0.52 8.40 11.50
CA LEU A 41 -0.04 7.73 10.34
C LEU A 41 -0.57 8.76 9.35
N HIS A 42 -0.39 8.46 8.08
CA HIS A 42 -0.93 9.25 6.97
C HIS A 42 -1.87 8.38 6.14
N LYS A 43 -2.93 8.97 5.61
CA LYS A 43 -3.76 8.34 4.58
C LYS A 43 -3.34 8.86 3.22
N GLY A 44 -3.34 7.97 2.24
CA GLY A 44 -3.00 8.32 0.88
C GLY A 44 -3.44 7.25 -0.11
N VAL A 45 -3.18 7.53 -1.35
CA VAL A 45 -3.44 6.63 -2.49
C VAL A 45 -2.17 5.88 -2.82
N TYR A 46 -2.23 4.55 -2.71
CA TYR A 46 -1.13 3.67 -3.10
C TYR A 46 -1.33 3.22 -4.56
N LEU A 47 -0.32 3.43 -5.39
CA LEU A 47 -0.25 2.97 -6.76
C LEU A 47 0.69 1.78 -6.86
N ALA A 48 0.29 0.73 -7.56
CA ALA A 48 1.19 -0.38 -7.86
C ALA A 48 1.77 -0.25 -9.28
N SER A 49 3.09 -0.29 -9.36
CA SER A 49 3.83 -0.51 -10.60
C SER A 49 4.23 -1.98 -10.73
N THR A 50 4.60 -2.40 -11.92
CA THR A 50 5.01 -3.80 -12.16
C THR A 50 6.43 -4.10 -11.72
N GLY A 51 7.28 -3.09 -11.60
CA GLY A 51 8.71 -3.29 -11.42
C GLY A 51 9.33 -4.12 -12.56
N PRO A 52 10.51 -4.75 -12.37
CA PRO A 52 11.30 -4.79 -11.14
C PRO A 52 12.22 -3.58 -10.92
N THR A 53 12.20 -2.61 -11.83
CA THR A 53 12.98 -1.37 -11.69
C THR A 53 12.27 -0.39 -10.77
N TYR A 54 13.04 0.48 -10.11
CA TYR A 54 12.49 1.70 -9.53
C TYR A 54 12.02 2.64 -10.63
N GLU A 55 11.17 3.56 -10.25
CA GLU A 55 10.51 4.49 -11.16
C GLU A 55 11.47 5.58 -11.64
N THR A 56 11.27 6.01 -12.88
CA THR A 56 11.92 7.19 -13.44
C THR A 56 11.28 8.49 -12.91
N PRO A 57 11.98 9.63 -12.97
CA PRO A 57 11.38 10.95 -12.62
C PRO A 57 10.09 11.26 -13.40
N ALA A 58 10.00 10.83 -14.66
CA ALA A 58 8.80 11.03 -15.48
C ALA A 58 7.61 10.17 -14.99
N GLU A 59 7.87 8.93 -14.55
CA GLU A 59 6.86 8.06 -13.96
C GLU A 59 6.35 8.64 -12.63
N TYR A 60 7.21 9.17 -11.77
CA TYR A 60 6.77 9.84 -10.53
C TYR A 60 5.87 11.05 -10.82
N LYS A 61 6.19 11.88 -11.83
CA LYS A 61 5.31 12.98 -12.27
C LYS A 61 3.97 12.48 -12.75
N TYR A 62 3.96 11.42 -13.54
CA TYR A 62 2.74 10.82 -14.06
C TYR A 62 1.88 10.26 -12.92
N PHE A 63 2.47 9.48 -12.01
CA PHE A 63 1.75 8.86 -10.89
C PHE A 63 1.17 9.91 -9.95
N ARG A 64 1.93 10.93 -9.63
CA ARG A 64 1.43 12.08 -8.85
C ARG A 64 0.29 12.80 -9.56
N GLY A 65 0.42 13.00 -10.88
CA GLY A 65 -0.60 13.66 -11.70
C GLY A 65 -1.95 12.94 -11.74
N ILE A 66 -1.98 11.62 -11.57
CA ILE A 66 -3.20 10.81 -11.47
C ILE A 66 -3.65 10.59 -10.02
N GLY A 67 -3.01 11.23 -9.04
CA GLY A 67 -3.43 11.25 -7.64
C GLY A 67 -2.79 10.21 -6.73
N ALA A 68 -1.66 9.60 -7.11
CA ALA A 68 -0.91 8.72 -6.23
C ALA A 68 -0.08 9.51 -5.20
N ASP A 69 -0.08 9.04 -3.95
CA ASP A 69 0.75 9.56 -2.86
C ASP A 69 1.95 8.64 -2.59
N ALA A 70 1.80 7.35 -2.85
CA ALA A 70 2.85 6.35 -2.70
C ALA A 70 2.84 5.37 -3.88
N VAL A 71 3.99 4.80 -4.21
CA VAL A 71 4.15 3.78 -5.24
C VAL A 71 4.93 2.59 -4.70
N GLY A 72 4.62 1.41 -5.20
CA GLY A 72 5.37 0.19 -4.91
C GLY A 72 4.95 -0.95 -5.84
N MET A 73 5.54 -2.13 -5.64
CA MET A 73 5.39 -3.30 -6.52
C MET A 73 4.51 -4.40 -5.93
N SER A 74 3.85 -4.15 -4.79
CA SER A 74 3.08 -5.14 -4.03
C SER A 74 1.67 -4.66 -3.72
N THR A 75 0.98 -5.34 -2.81
CA THR A 75 -0.27 -4.91 -2.16
C THR A 75 -1.49 -4.96 -3.07
N ILE A 76 -1.48 -4.31 -4.23
CA ILE A 76 -2.68 -4.18 -5.09
C ILE A 76 -3.14 -5.53 -5.68
N PRO A 77 -2.25 -6.45 -6.12
CA PRO A 77 -2.71 -7.78 -6.56
C PRO A 77 -3.44 -8.54 -5.47
N GLU A 78 -2.95 -8.51 -4.23
CA GLU A 78 -3.56 -9.15 -3.07
C GLU A 78 -4.91 -8.51 -2.71
N VAL A 79 -4.98 -7.18 -2.75
CA VAL A 79 -6.22 -6.43 -2.51
C VAL A 79 -7.29 -6.80 -3.55
N ILE A 80 -6.92 -6.88 -4.82
CA ILE A 80 -7.86 -7.26 -5.91
C ILE A 80 -8.43 -8.65 -5.66
N VAL A 81 -7.59 -9.64 -5.32
CA VAL A 81 -8.03 -11.01 -5.06
C VAL A 81 -8.89 -11.09 -3.80
N ALA A 82 -8.50 -10.41 -2.73
CA ALA A 82 -9.29 -10.35 -1.50
C ALA A 82 -10.68 -9.75 -1.74
N ARG A 83 -10.75 -8.63 -2.47
CA ARG A 83 -12.02 -7.99 -2.82
C ARG A 83 -12.88 -8.85 -3.75
N HIS A 84 -12.27 -9.56 -4.71
CA HIS A 84 -12.96 -10.53 -5.52
C HIS A 84 -13.65 -11.59 -4.67
N SER A 85 -12.99 -12.04 -3.60
CA SER A 85 -13.50 -13.03 -2.65
C SER A 85 -14.32 -12.42 -1.49
N SER A 86 -14.73 -11.16 -1.59
CA SER A 86 -15.50 -10.44 -0.56
C SER A 86 -14.84 -10.37 0.81
N ILE A 87 -13.51 -10.44 0.86
CA ILE A 87 -12.73 -10.34 2.09
C ILE A 87 -12.47 -8.86 2.39
N PRO A 88 -12.80 -8.37 3.60
CA PRO A 88 -12.42 -7.02 4.04
C PRO A 88 -10.90 -6.86 4.08
N VAL A 89 -10.40 -5.71 3.63
CA VAL A 89 -8.95 -5.45 3.53
C VAL A 89 -8.58 -4.20 4.30
N PHE A 90 -7.48 -4.28 5.01
CA PHE A 90 -6.72 -3.14 5.53
C PHE A 90 -5.28 -3.24 5.02
N GLY A 91 -4.74 -2.13 4.54
CA GLY A 91 -3.35 -2.04 4.07
C GLY A 91 -2.62 -0.91 4.79
N MET A 92 -1.36 -1.17 5.13
CA MET A 92 -0.43 -0.18 5.67
C MET A 92 0.93 -0.39 5.05
N SER A 93 1.56 0.71 4.61
CA SER A 93 2.87 0.69 3.98
C SER A 93 3.86 1.53 4.77
N VAL A 94 5.10 1.07 4.81
CA VAL A 94 6.24 1.88 5.28
C VAL A 94 6.78 2.65 4.07
N ILE A 95 6.89 3.96 4.20
CA ILE A 95 7.58 4.77 3.19
C ILE A 95 9.07 4.67 3.46
N THR A 96 9.80 4.08 2.53
CA THR A 96 11.21 3.73 2.68
C THR A 96 12.15 4.71 1.99
N ASN A 97 11.65 5.43 1.01
CA ASN A 97 12.39 6.40 0.22
C ASN A 97 11.44 7.46 -0.36
N GLU A 98 11.99 8.59 -0.71
CA GLU A 98 11.24 9.68 -1.33
C GLU A 98 11.30 9.59 -2.86
N ALA A 99 10.19 9.96 -3.51
CA ALA A 99 10.12 10.04 -4.96
C ALA A 99 10.64 11.40 -5.44
N HIS A 100 11.68 11.38 -6.27
CA HIS A 100 12.23 12.56 -6.91
C HIS A 100 11.74 12.67 -8.34
N ASP A 101 10.95 13.71 -8.64
CA ASP A 101 10.41 13.98 -9.97
C ASP A 101 11.25 15.00 -10.79
N ASP A 102 12.38 15.39 -10.24
CA ASP A 102 13.43 16.19 -10.87
C ASP A 102 14.71 15.37 -11.05
N PHE A 103 15.63 15.89 -11.85
CA PHE A 103 16.95 15.29 -11.99
C PHE A 103 17.80 15.62 -10.74
N ALA A 104 17.81 14.69 -9.78
CA ALA A 104 18.72 14.73 -8.65
C ALA A 104 19.94 13.84 -8.95
N PRO A 105 21.04 14.38 -9.50
CA PRO A 105 22.14 13.58 -10.07
C PRO A 105 22.87 12.74 -9.02
N ASP A 106 22.78 13.11 -7.76
CA ASP A 106 23.44 12.41 -6.64
C ASP A 106 22.48 11.46 -5.88
N TYR A 107 21.21 11.35 -6.29
CA TYR A 107 20.24 10.48 -5.64
C TYR A 107 20.17 9.13 -6.32
N VAL A 108 20.35 8.08 -5.55
CA VAL A 108 20.23 6.69 -5.99
C VAL A 108 19.32 5.94 -5.01
N ASN A 109 18.28 5.30 -5.54
CA ASN A 109 17.48 4.37 -4.75
C ASN A 109 18.30 3.10 -4.48
N ASP A 110 18.56 2.82 -3.20
CA ASP A 110 19.28 1.61 -2.78
C ASP A 110 18.34 0.68 -1.97
N GLY A 111 18.33 -0.58 -2.35
CA GLY A 111 17.58 -1.62 -1.63
C GLY A 111 18.01 -1.78 -0.16
N ALA A 112 19.24 -1.44 0.20
CA ALA A 112 19.71 -1.48 1.58
C ALA A 112 19.01 -0.41 2.45
N ASP A 113 18.76 0.78 1.91
CA ASP A 113 18.01 1.83 2.61
C ASP A 113 16.54 1.44 2.81
N VAL A 114 15.95 0.73 1.85
CA VAL A 114 14.60 0.17 1.97
C VAL A 114 14.49 -0.79 3.14
N VAL A 115 15.43 -1.74 3.28
CA VAL A 115 15.45 -2.69 4.39
C VAL A 115 15.63 -1.97 5.72
N LYS A 116 16.56 -1.03 5.81
CA LYS A 116 16.81 -0.25 7.03
C LYS A 116 15.60 0.55 7.48
N ALA A 117 14.88 1.20 6.56
CA ALA A 117 13.66 1.93 6.87
C ALA A 117 12.53 1.01 7.33
N ALA A 118 12.40 -0.17 6.69
CA ALA A 118 11.41 -1.18 7.07
C ALA A 118 11.68 -1.71 8.49
N ASP A 119 12.93 -2.05 8.82
CA ASP A 119 13.32 -2.51 10.15
C ASP A 119 13.04 -1.45 11.23
N ALA A 120 13.32 -0.19 10.95
CA ALA A 120 13.06 0.92 11.88
C ALA A 120 11.55 1.13 12.17
N ALA A 121 10.67 0.74 11.25
CA ALA A 121 9.23 0.85 11.39
C ALA A 121 8.55 -0.43 11.92
N ALA A 122 9.25 -1.57 11.94
CA ALA A 122 8.69 -2.89 12.21
C ALA A 122 7.91 -2.99 13.53
N ASP A 123 8.48 -2.48 14.63
CA ASP A 123 7.85 -2.55 15.95
C ASP A 123 6.53 -1.76 15.99
N LYS A 124 6.50 -0.55 15.41
CA LYS A 124 5.30 0.29 15.35
C LYS A 124 4.22 -0.36 14.50
N MET A 125 4.61 -0.91 13.37
CA MET A 125 3.71 -1.60 12.45
C MET A 125 3.12 -2.84 13.10
N THR A 126 3.96 -3.69 13.72
CA THR A 126 3.54 -4.87 14.46
C THR A 126 2.58 -4.52 15.59
N PHE A 127 2.86 -3.47 16.34
CA PHE A 127 1.97 -3.00 17.41
C PHE A 127 0.58 -2.65 16.88
N ILE A 128 0.49 -1.84 15.82
CA ILE A 128 -0.80 -1.42 15.24
C ILE A 128 -1.58 -2.64 14.76
N PHE A 129 -0.96 -3.54 13.97
CA PHE A 129 -1.63 -4.75 13.47
C PHE A 129 -2.10 -5.67 14.61
N THR A 130 -1.27 -5.86 15.63
CA THR A 130 -1.64 -6.67 16.81
C THR A 130 -2.87 -6.09 17.50
N LYS A 131 -2.94 -4.77 17.68
CA LYS A 131 -4.09 -4.11 18.29
C LYS A 131 -5.35 -4.20 17.43
N ILE A 132 -5.22 -4.07 16.11
CA ILE A 132 -6.35 -4.25 15.18
C ILE A 132 -6.89 -5.67 15.30
N ILE A 133 -6.02 -6.69 15.16
CA ILE A 133 -6.41 -8.10 15.20
C ILE A 133 -7.11 -8.44 16.53
N ASN A 134 -6.60 -7.96 17.65
CA ASN A 134 -7.21 -8.19 18.96
C ASN A 134 -8.53 -7.43 19.18
N SER A 135 -8.93 -6.57 18.27
CA SER A 135 -10.16 -5.78 18.33
C SER A 135 -11.25 -6.31 17.39
N LEU A 136 -10.94 -7.32 16.56
CA LEU A 136 -11.88 -7.99 15.66
C LEU A 136 -12.63 -9.11 16.38
#